data_0291048509052ec98f2ab6fdf75de902
#
_entry.id   0291048509052ec98f2ab6fdf75de902
#
_cell.length_a   1.000
_cell.length_b   1.000
_cell.length_c   1.000
_cell.angle_alpha   90.00
_cell.angle_beta   90.00
_cell.angle_gamma   90.00
#
_symmetry.space_group_name_H-M   'P 1'
#
loop_
_entity.id
_entity.type
_entity.pdbx_description
1 polymer ?
#
loop_
_entity_poly.entity_id
_entity_poly.type
_entity_poly.pdbx_seq_one_letter_code
_entity_poly.pdbx_strand_id
1 'polypeptide(L)'
;MTSGIWRTQRWKGLTMEDVYLTNRDYVKIKNLNLVSYGGNQNWSKSKKMQKVGCGVIAMADLTMYLAEQNPNMMTDAIRKINKPKGLYNKHDYLEYVRFFYEHYVILLMHKGMLGIALKHTMNRYFMLNDIGLKAKWKMMQSDESMLRDIRHLIRKNKPVILAIGPNRYNPFGKKGISLYVDKDGELKSSIRENVHSHYVTVTGVCTIKGREYLVVSSWGKKYYIDYKEYRNYVNNVGDKFTSGILYIQGLL
;
A
#
# COMPACT_ATOMS: atom_id res chain seq x y z
N MET A 1 -13.88 -43.10 38.42
CA MET A 1 -12.55 -42.45 38.27
C MET A 1 -12.10 -42.59 36.85
N THR A 2 -12.36 -41.63 36.00
CA THR A 2 -11.89 -41.60 34.62
C THR A 2 -11.33 -40.22 34.34
N SER A 3 -10.00 -40.16 34.29
CA SER A 3 -9.19 -38.98 34.00
C SER A 3 -9.35 -38.58 32.55
N GLY A 4 -9.97 -37.44 32.30
CA GLY A 4 -10.07 -36.83 30.99
C GLY A 4 -8.72 -36.24 30.55
N ILE A 5 -8.08 -36.87 29.60
CA ILE A 5 -6.85 -36.39 28.94
C ILE A 5 -7.26 -35.31 27.93
N TRP A 6 -7.01 -34.05 28.26
CA TRP A 6 -7.10 -32.95 27.29
C TRP A 6 -5.96 -33.08 26.29
N ARG A 7 -6.26 -33.62 25.09
CA ARG A 7 -5.35 -33.60 23.97
C ARG A 7 -5.22 -32.16 23.47
N THR A 8 -4.08 -31.55 23.74
CA THR A 8 -3.63 -30.34 23.05
C THR A 8 -3.45 -30.69 21.57
N GLN A 9 -4.38 -30.27 20.72
CA GLN A 9 -4.18 -30.34 19.28
C GLN A 9 -3.05 -29.40 18.92
N ARG A 10 -1.90 -30.00 18.63
CA ARG A 10 -0.75 -29.35 18.02
C ARG A 10 -1.15 -28.90 16.61
N TRP A 11 -1.31 -27.62 16.41
CA TRP A 11 -1.48 -27.02 15.08
C TRP A 11 -0.22 -27.30 14.29
N LYS A 12 -0.20 -28.37 13.51
CA LYS A 12 0.83 -28.67 12.50
C LYS A 12 0.76 -27.58 11.46
N GLY A 13 1.91 -26.93 11.20
CA GLY A 13 2.09 -25.75 10.37
C GLY A 13 1.30 -25.77 9.06
N LEU A 14 0.26 -24.96 9.01
CA LEU A 14 -0.26 -24.46 7.78
C LEU A 14 0.81 -23.53 7.22
N THR A 15 1.52 -23.97 6.18
CA THR A 15 2.25 -23.05 5.32
C THR A 15 1.22 -22.06 4.80
N MET A 16 1.27 -20.82 5.29
CA MET A 16 0.31 -19.83 4.87
C MET A 16 0.54 -19.55 3.39
N GLU A 17 -0.48 -19.84 2.58
CA GLU A 17 -0.47 -19.67 1.14
C GLU A 17 -0.13 -18.23 0.75
N ASP A 18 0.75 -18.06 -0.23
CA ASP A 18 1.05 -16.78 -0.84
C ASP A 18 -0.21 -16.21 -1.50
N VAL A 19 -0.49 -14.95 -1.25
CA VAL A 19 -1.63 -14.25 -1.82
C VAL A 19 -1.19 -12.98 -2.52
N TYR A 20 -1.78 -12.70 -3.68
CA TYR A 20 -1.46 -11.53 -4.48
C TYR A 20 -2.73 -10.98 -5.13
N LEU A 21 -2.66 -9.74 -5.57
CA LEU A 21 -3.66 -9.18 -6.46
C LEU A 21 -3.71 -9.98 -7.78
N THR A 22 -4.88 -10.01 -8.42
CA THR A 22 -5.09 -10.69 -9.71
C THR A 22 -4.16 -10.14 -10.78
N ASN A 23 -4.07 -8.80 -10.91
CA ASN A 23 -3.05 -8.18 -11.75
C ASN A 23 -1.73 -8.07 -10.96
N ARG A 24 -0.80 -9.00 -11.25
CA ARG A 24 0.53 -9.08 -10.62
C ARG A 24 1.44 -7.90 -10.97
N ASP A 25 1.16 -7.23 -12.07
CA ASP A 25 1.92 -6.05 -12.52
C ASP A 25 1.45 -4.76 -11.85
N TYR A 26 0.34 -4.84 -11.11
CA TYR A 26 -0.31 -3.71 -10.45
C TYR A 26 -0.66 -2.60 -11.45
N VAL A 27 -0.20 -1.36 -11.25
CA VAL A 27 -0.38 -0.24 -12.19
C VAL A 27 0.92 -0.05 -12.97
N LYS A 28 0.89 -0.26 -14.30
CA LYS A 28 2.07 -0.14 -15.17
C LYS A 28 2.18 1.25 -15.74
N ILE A 29 3.31 1.91 -15.53
CA ILE A 29 3.56 3.25 -16.07
C ILE A 29 4.86 3.23 -16.88
N LYS A 30 4.76 3.55 -18.18
CA LYS A 30 5.92 3.66 -19.07
C LYS A 30 6.65 4.97 -18.83
N ASN A 31 7.90 4.88 -18.43
CA ASN A 31 8.81 5.99 -18.27
C ASN A 31 10.05 5.73 -19.14
N LEU A 32 10.13 6.39 -20.29
CA LEU A 32 11.11 6.08 -21.33
C LEU A 32 11.01 4.60 -21.76
N ASN A 33 12.10 3.85 -21.62
CA ASN A 33 12.19 2.42 -21.95
C ASN A 33 11.86 1.47 -20.78
N LEU A 34 11.51 2.02 -19.61
CA LEU A 34 11.23 1.24 -18.42
C LEU A 34 9.73 1.26 -18.12
N VAL A 35 9.23 0.13 -17.62
CA VAL A 35 7.88 0.01 -17.07
C VAL A 35 8.00 -0.06 -15.55
N SER A 36 7.33 0.86 -14.86
CA SER A 36 7.32 0.92 -13.41
C SER A 36 6.22 0.04 -12.82
N TYR A 37 6.35 -0.22 -11.53
CA TYR A 37 5.36 -0.89 -10.69
C TYR A 37 4.70 0.15 -9.77
N GLY A 38 3.61 0.75 -10.24
CA GLY A 38 2.98 1.92 -9.64
C GLY A 38 3.74 3.22 -9.88
N GLY A 39 3.24 4.29 -9.28
CA GLY A 39 3.76 5.63 -9.44
C GLY A 39 4.95 5.98 -8.54
N ASN A 40 5.52 7.16 -8.83
CA ASN A 40 6.64 7.71 -8.05
C ASN A 40 6.44 9.22 -7.82
N GLN A 41 6.36 9.62 -6.56
CA GLN A 41 6.20 11.04 -6.19
C GLN A 41 7.35 11.93 -6.69
N ASN A 42 8.56 11.37 -6.86
CA ASN A 42 9.72 12.10 -7.37
C ASN A 42 9.61 12.50 -8.85
N TRP A 43 8.65 11.94 -9.58
CA TRP A 43 8.39 12.37 -10.97
C TRP A 43 7.66 13.71 -11.06
N SER A 44 7.02 14.14 -9.98
CA SER A 44 6.31 15.42 -9.93
C SER A 44 7.27 16.60 -10.05
N LYS A 45 6.87 17.66 -10.76
CA LYS A 45 7.57 18.96 -10.78
C LYS A 45 7.40 19.72 -9.45
N SER A 46 6.37 19.43 -8.68
CA SER A 46 6.10 20.06 -7.39
C SER A 46 7.01 19.52 -6.30
N LYS A 47 7.84 20.39 -5.70
CA LYS A 47 8.70 20.06 -4.55
C LYS A 47 7.89 19.54 -3.35
N LYS A 48 6.69 20.06 -3.12
CA LYS A 48 5.77 19.56 -2.09
C LYS A 48 5.38 18.11 -2.36
N MET A 49 4.97 17.78 -3.60
CA MET A 49 4.62 16.42 -3.98
C MET A 49 5.82 15.46 -3.89
N GLN A 50 7.00 15.88 -4.30
CA GLN A 50 8.23 15.07 -4.15
C GLN A 50 8.49 14.72 -2.69
N LYS A 51 8.27 15.66 -1.76
CA LYS A 51 8.58 15.50 -0.33
C LYS A 51 7.51 14.70 0.43
N VAL A 52 6.23 14.96 0.16
CA VAL A 52 5.13 14.46 1.01
C VAL A 52 3.98 13.82 0.23
N GLY A 53 4.16 13.56 -1.06
CA GLY A 53 3.12 13.05 -1.97
C GLY A 53 2.90 11.54 -1.94
N CYS A 54 3.60 10.76 -1.12
CA CYS A 54 3.48 9.29 -1.12
C CYS A 54 2.04 8.80 -0.93
N GLY A 55 1.27 9.42 -0.04
CA GLY A 55 -0.14 9.09 0.16
C GLY A 55 -1.01 9.43 -1.06
N VAL A 56 -0.72 10.54 -1.75
CA VAL A 56 -1.45 10.92 -2.98
C VAL A 56 -1.19 9.91 -4.09
N ILE A 57 0.07 9.52 -4.30
CA ILE A 57 0.46 8.48 -5.26
C ILE A 57 -0.23 7.15 -4.94
N ALA A 58 -0.17 6.71 -3.67
CA ALA A 58 -0.79 5.45 -3.27
C ALA A 58 -2.32 5.42 -3.52
N MET A 59 -3.01 6.55 -3.27
CA MET A 59 -4.44 6.66 -3.53
C MET A 59 -4.76 6.74 -5.03
N ALA A 60 -3.99 7.49 -5.82
CA ALA A 60 -4.16 7.56 -7.27
C ALA A 60 -3.94 6.19 -7.92
N ASP A 61 -2.87 5.48 -7.56
CA ASP A 61 -2.61 4.12 -8.03
C ASP A 61 -3.74 3.16 -7.64
N LEU A 62 -4.24 3.26 -6.40
CA LEU A 62 -5.37 2.45 -5.93
C LEU A 62 -6.62 2.67 -6.79
N THR A 63 -6.98 3.92 -7.10
CA THR A 63 -8.15 4.21 -7.94
C THR A 63 -7.98 3.72 -9.37
N MET A 64 -6.78 3.84 -9.94
CA MET A 64 -6.46 3.30 -11.28
C MET A 64 -6.56 1.77 -11.29
N TYR A 65 -5.99 1.10 -10.28
CA TYR A 65 -6.10 -0.35 -10.15
C TYR A 65 -7.57 -0.80 -10.08
N LEU A 66 -8.39 -0.16 -9.23
CA LEU A 66 -9.80 -0.50 -9.10
C LEU A 66 -10.56 -0.30 -10.42
N ALA A 67 -10.27 0.77 -11.15
CA ALA A 67 -10.88 1.03 -12.45
C ALA A 67 -10.50 -0.01 -13.53
N GLU A 68 -9.27 -0.54 -13.48
CA GLU A 68 -8.83 -1.63 -14.35
C GLU A 68 -9.54 -2.96 -14.04
N GLN A 69 -9.91 -3.20 -12.77
CA GLN A 69 -10.56 -4.42 -12.34
C GLN A 69 -12.08 -4.39 -12.51
N ASN A 70 -12.69 -3.20 -12.50
CA ASN A 70 -14.14 -3.06 -12.61
C ASN A 70 -14.51 -1.81 -13.43
N PRO A 71 -15.12 -1.99 -14.63
CA PRO A 71 -15.56 -0.88 -15.48
C PRO A 71 -16.45 0.15 -14.79
N ASN A 72 -17.24 -0.25 -13.80
CA ASN A 72 -18.09 0.67 -13.02
C ASN A 72 -17.31 1.66 -12.15
N MET A 73 -15.99 1.44 -12.01
CA MET A 73 -15.08 2.34 -11.28
C MET A 73 -14.25 3.21 -12.24
N MET A 74 -14.48 3.10 -13.54
CA MET A 74 -13.79 3.86 -14.57
C MET A 74 -14.35 5.28 -14.64
N THR A 75 -13.69 6.21 -13.95
CA THR A 75 -14.05 7.64 -14.00
C THR A 75 -13.60 8.29 -15.30
N ASP A 76 -14.20 9.43 -15.67
CA ASP A 76 -13.81 10.16 -16.89
C ASP A 76 -12.35 10.59 -16.86
N ALA A 77 -11.81 10.95 -15.70
CA ALA A 77 -10.42 11.31 -15.55
C ALA A 77 -9.48 10.13 -15.86
N ILE A 78 -9.82 8.91 -15.39
CA ILE A 78 -9.04 7.70 -15.69
C ILE A 78 -9.24 7.29 -17.14
N ARG A 79 -10.47 7.39 -17.67
CA ARG A 79 -10.78 7.05 -19.08
C ARG A 79 -9.95 7.87 -20.05
N LYS A 80 -9.74 9.16 -19.79
CA LYS A 80 -8.92 10.05 -20.63
C LYS A 80 -7.46 9.60 -20.76
N ILE A 81 -6.91 8.97 -19.72
CA ILE A 81 -5.53 8.49 -19.71
C ILE A 81 -5.39 6.98 -19.94
N ASN A 82 -6.53 6.25 -19.94
CA ASN A 82 -6.52 4.80 -20.10
C ASN A 82 -6.07 4.42 -21.51
N LYS A 83 -5.03 3.59 -21.58
CA LYS A 83 -4.47 3.07 -22.85
C LYS A 83 -4.78 1.58 -22.96
N PRO A 84 -4.83 1.05 -24.20
CA PRO A 84 -4.95 -0.39 -24.40
C PRO A 84 -3.89 -1.16 -23.58
N LYS A 85 -4.29 -2.27 -22.95
CA LYS A 85 -3.43 -3.15 -22.12
C LYS A 85 -3.00 -2.57 -20.75
N GLY A 86 -3.68 -1.54 -20.23
CA GLY A 86 -3.37 -1.01 -18.89
C GLY A 86 -1.92 -0.50 -18.74
N LEU A 87 -1.34 0.02 -19.81
CA LEU A 87 -0.01 0.63 -19.79
C LEU A 87 -0.16 2.14 -19.97
N TYR A 88 0.01 2.89 -18.89
CA TYR A 88 -0.06 4.35 -18.90
C TYR A 88 1.27 4.96 -19.27
N ASN A 89 1.28 6.10 -19.96
CA ASN A 89 2.51 6.87 -20.07
C ASN A 89 2.70 7.78 -18.84
N LYS A 90 3.94 8.11 -18.52
CA LYS A 90 4.29 8.92 -17.36
C LYS A 90 3.65 10.31 -17.37
N HIS A 91 3.51 10.94 -18.53
CA HIS A 91 2.92 12.27 -18.63
C HIS A 91 1.44 12.23 -18.24
N ASP A 92 0.66 11.37 -18.87
CA ASP A 92 -0.77 11.24 -18.61
C ASP A 92 -1.04 10.80 -17.15
N TYR A 93 -0.20 9.90 -16.63
CA TYR A 93 -0.24 9.51 -15.22
C TYR A 93 -0.04 10.72 -14.28
N LEU A 94 0.95 11.56 -14.53
CA LEU A 94 1.20 12.74 -13.70
C LEU A 94 0.09 13.78 -13.80
N GLU A 95 -0.53 13.93 -14.97
CA GLU A 95 -1.72 14.76 -15.15
C GLU A 95 -2.89 14.22 -14.30
N TYR A 96 -3.09 12.90 -14.29
CA TYR A 96 -4.09 12.28 -13.42
C TYR A 96 -3.78 12.47 -11.94
N VAL A 97 -2.54 12.28 -11.50
CA VAL A 97 -2.12 12.51 -10.10
C VAL A 97 -2.36 13.96 -9.70
N ARG A 98 -2.05 14.92 -10.58
CA ARG A 98 -2.34 16.34 -10.35
C ARG A 98 -3.82 16.59 -10.22
N PHE A 99 -4.63 16.09 -11.16
CA PHE A 99 -6.09 16.19 -11.11
C PHE A 99 -6.63 15.58 -9.82
N PHE A 100 -6.19 14.36 -9.45
CA PHE A 100 -6.59 13.71 -8.20
C PHE A 100 -6.27 14.57 -6.98
N TYR A 101 -5.07 15.13 -6.93
CA TYR A 101 -4.64 16.01 -5.85
C TYR A 101 -5.51 17.26 -5.73
N GLU A 102 -5.77 17.95 -6.84
CA GLU A 102 -6.52 19.20 -6.86
C GLU A 102 -8.00 19.03 -6.53
N HIS A 103 -8.62 17.91 -6.94
CA HIS A 103 -10.06 17.70 -6.81
C HIS A 103 -10.48 16.93 -5.56
N TYR A 104 -9.66 15.99 -5.10
CA TYR A 104 -10.09 15.07 -4.04
C TYR A 104 -9.30 15.23 -2.74
N VAL A 105 -8.04 15.64 -2.78
CA VAL A 105 -7.21 15.70 -1.57
C VAL A 105 -7.72 16.83 -0.66
N ILE A 106 -8.15 16.46 0.54
CA ILE A 106 -8.72 17.39 1.51
C ILE A 106 -7.61 18.15 2.23
N LEU A 107 -6.54 17.44 2.63
CA LEU A 107 -5.46 18.03 3.41
C LEU A 107 -4.13 17.33 3.12
N LEU A 108 -3.16 18.09 2.67
CA LEU A 108 -1.75 17.68 2.56
C LEU A 108 -0.89 18.68 3.33
N MET A 109 -0.46 18.28 4.52
CA MET A 109 0.39 19.10 5.40
C MET A 109 1.85 19.10 4.93
N HIS A 110 2.68 19.99 5.47
CA HIS A 110 4.12 20.02 5.20
C HIS A 110 4.87 18.75 5.64
N LYS A 111 4.31 18.00 6.59
CA LYS A 111 4.87 16.73 7.10
C LYS A 111 4.20 15.49 6.50
N GLY A 112 3.36 15.64 5.48
CA GLY A 112 2.61 14.55 4.87
C GLY A 112 1.13 14.56 5.22
N MET A 113 0.47 13.44 5.02
CA MET A 113 -0.96 13.24 5.23
C MET A 113 -1.18 12.22 6.35
N LEU A 114 -2.15 12.46 7.22
CA LEU A 114 -2.57 11.49 8.23
C LEU A 114 -3.47 10.42 7.62
N GLY A 115 -3.47 9.19 8.17
CA GLY A 115 -4.31 8.10 7.68
C GLY A 115 -5.80 8.42 7.65
N ILE A 116 -6.28 9.22 8.61
CA ILE A 116 -7.65 9.70 8.62
C ILE A 116 -7.94 10.66 7.44
N ALA A 117 -6.98 11.47 7.03
CA ALA A 117 -7.11 12.35 5.86
C ALA A 117 -7.11 11.53 4.56
N LEU A 118 -6.30 10.46 4.46
CA LEU A 118 -6.38 9.51 3.33
C LEU A 118 -7.80 8.92 3.24
N LYS A 119 -8.35 8.45 4.36
CA LYS A 119 -9.72 7.89 4.41
C LYS A 119 -10.75 8.89 3.89
N HIS A 120 -10.70 10.13 4.35
CA HIS A 120 -11.65 11.15 3.91
C HIS A 120 -11.45 11.52 2.43
N THR A 121 -10.22 11.64 1.96
CA THR A 121 -9.90 11.86 0.54
C THR A 121 -10.47 10.75 -0.35
N MET A 122 -10.26 9.49 0.01
CA MET A 122 -10.80 8.36 -0.77
C MET A 122 -12.33 8.32 -0.74
N ASN A 123 -12.94 8.59 0.41
CA ASN A 123 -14.41 8.64 0.48
C ASN A 123 -14.99 9.83 -0.32
N ARG A 124 -14.31 10.98 -0.37
CA ARG A 124 -14.66 12.10 -1.25
C ARG A 124 -14.56 11.69 -2.72
N TYR A 125 -13.47 10.97 -3.11
CA TYR A 125 -13.34 10.43 -4.47
C TYR A 125 -14.52 9.52 -4.83
N PHE A 126 -14.86 8.55 -3.97
CA PHE A 126 -15.96 7.63 -4.21
C PHE A 126 -17.30 8.35 -4.31
N MET A 127 -17.58 9.28 -3.41
CA MET A 127 -18.81 10.06 -3.39
C MET A 127 -18.98 10.92 -4.66
N LEU A 128 -17.94 11.65 -5.06
CA LEU A 128 -18.01 12.57 -6.21
C LEU A 128 -18.03 11.83 -7.56
N ASN A 129 -17.71 10.56 -7.59
CA ASN A 129 -17.76 9.73 -8.80
C ASN A 129 -18.87 8.67 -8.75
N ASP A 130 -19.78 8.76 -7.78
CA ASP A 130 -20.91 7.82 -7.58
C ASP A 130 -20.46 6.35 -7.48
N ILE A 131 -19.35 6.11 -6.82
CA ILE A 131 -18.78 4.78 -6.61
C ILE A 131 -19.23 4.25 -5.23
N GLY A 132 -19.98 3.14 -5.21
CA GLY A 132 -20.57 2.53 -4.02
C GLY A 132 -19.57 1.88 -3.04
N LEU A 133 -18.35 2.41 -2.94
CA LEU A 133 -17.30 1.93 -2.04
C LEU A 133 -17.06 2.88 -0.86
N LYS A 134 -16.47 2.35 0.21
CA LYS A 134 -16.05 3.12 1.38
C LYS A 134 -14.61 2.80 1.76
N ALA A 135 -13.81 3.82 1.94
CA ALA A 135 -12.49 3.69 2.53
C ALA A 135 -12.58 3.68 4.06
N LYS A 136 -11.82 2.80 4.69
CA LYS A 136 -11.68 2.68 6.14
C LYS A 136 -10.21 2.81 6.52
N TRP A 137 -9.97 3.46 7.64
CA TRP A 137 -8.66 3.52 8.28
C TRP A 137 -8.67 2.68 9.54
N LYS A 138 -7.70 1.77 9.69
CA LYS A 138 -7.56 0.90 10.86
C LYS A 138 -6.13 0.98 11.39
N MET A 139 -6.01 1.25 12.68
CA MET A 139 -4.73 1.39 13.39
C MET A 139 -4.77 0.58 14.69
N MET A 140 -3.67 0.52 15.42
CA MET A 140 -3.54 -0.15 16.72
C MET A 140 -3.95 -1.63 16.70
N GLN A 141 -3.72 -2.32 15.58
CA GLN A 141 -4.02 -3.74 15.42
C GLN A 141 -2.93 -4.60 16.06
N SER A 142 -3.30 -5.81 16.52
CA SER A 142 -2.31 -6.85 16.80
C SER A 142 -1.62 -7.30 15.51
N ASP A 143 -0.46 -7.94 15.65
CA ASP A 143 0.35 -8.39 14.51
C ASP A 143 -0.44 -9.40 13.66
N GLU A 144 -1.07 -10.40 14.30
CA GLU A 144 -1.86 -11.43 13.62
C GLU A 144 -3.12 -10.84 12.97
N SER A 145 -3.80 -9.90 13.66
CA SER A 145 -5.01 -9.26 13.13
C SER A 145 -4.72 -8.46 11.87
N MET A 146 -3.66 -7.66 11.86
CA MET A 146 -3.29 -6.86 10.70
C MET A 146 -2.94 -7.73 9.49
N LEU A 147 -2.11 -8.75 9.69
CA LEU A 147 -1.68 -9.63 8.59
C LEU A 147 -2.85 -10.43 8.02
N ARG A 148 -3.73 -10.93 8.88
CA ARG A 148 -4.96 -11.63 8.48
C ARG A 148 -5.87 -10.72 7.65
N ASP A 149 -6.07 -9.48 8.09
CA ASP A 149 -6.89 -8.50 7.36
C ASP A 149 -6.28 -8.18 6.00
N ILE A 150 -4.98 -7.94 5.93
CA ILE A 150 -4.27 -7.71 4.66
C ILE A 150 -4.44 -8.91 3.72
N ARG A 151 -4.16 -10.14 4.18
CA ARG A 151 -4.34 -11.36 3.36
C ARG A 151 -5.77 -11.49 2.84
N HIS A 152 -6.77 -11.26 3.71
CA HIS A 152 -8.17 -11.32 3.32
C HIS A 152 -8.52 -10.30 2.23
N LEU A 153 -8.04 -9.08 2.35
CA LEU A 153 -8.30 -8.02 1.36
C LEU A 153 -7.61 -8.31 0.03
N ILE A 154 -6.36 -8.76 0.05
CA ILE A 154 -5.63 -9.13 -1.17
C ILE A 154 -6.30 -10.32 -1.88
N ARG A 155 -6.78 -11.36 -1.14
CA ARG A 155 -7.58 -12.45 -1.74
C ARG A 155 -8.87 -11.94 -2.42
N LYS A 156 -9.44 -10.86 -1.92
CA LYS A 156 -10.57 -10.16 -2.55
C LYS A 156 -10.18 -9.17 -3.63
N ASN A 157 -8.96 -9.24 -4.11
CA ASN A 157 -8.41 -8.36 -5.14
C ASN A 157 -8.44 -6.87 -4.77
N LYS A 158 -8.31 -6.55 -3.47
CA LYS A 158 -8.33 -5.18 -2.94
C LYS A 158 -6.95 -4.78 -2.43
N PRO A 159 -6.25 -3.87 -3.12
CA PRO A 159 -5.00 -3.32 -2.62
C PRO A 159 -5.20 -2.62 -1.26
N VAL A 160 -4.15 -2.62 -0.45
CA VAL A 160 -4.17 -2.00 0.89
C VAL A 160 -3.08 -0.95 0.97
N ILE A 161 -3.39 0.27 1.38
CA ILE A 161 -2.34 1.28 1.65
C ILE A 161 -1.87 1.10 3.09
N LEU A 162 -0.58 0.80 3.23
CA LEU A 162 0.10 0.64 4.51
C LEU A 162 0.83 1.92 4.89
N ALA A 163 0.64 2.38 6.11
CA ALA A 163 1.41 3.47 6.68
C ALA A 163 2.60 2.95 7.49
N ILE A 164 3.78 3.43 7.17
CA ILE A 164 4.98 3.32 7.99
C ILE A 164 5.10 4.65 8.73
N GLY A 165 4.64 4.69 9.97
CA GLY A 165 4.58 5.91 10.78
C GLY A 165 5.96 6.53 11.04
N PRO A 166 6.02 7.75 11.62
CA PRO A 166 7.28 8.38 12.01
C PRO A 166 7.94 7.62 13.17
N ASN A 167 9.23 7.82 13.31
CA ASN A 167 9.94 7.41 14.52
C ASN A 167 9.45 8.25 15.70
N ARG A 168 8.90 7.61 16.72
CA ARG A 168 8.28 8.28 17.87
C ARG A 168 9.29 9.03 18.75
N TYR A 169 10.48 8.43 18.94
CA TYR A 169 11.51 8.99 19.81
C TYR A 169 12.41 10.00 19.11
N ASN A 170 12.55 9.89 17.81
CA ASN A 170 13.32 10.81 16.99
C ASN A 170 12.62 11.01 15.63
N PRO A 171 11.64 11.93 15.55
CA PRO A 171 10.91 12.18 14.30
C PRO A 171 11.81 12.67 13.15
N PHE A 172 13.00 13.17 13.47
CA PHE A 172 14.03 13.61 12.51
C PHE A 172 15.14 12.58 12.33
N GLY A 173 15.12 11.48 13.11
CA GLY A 173 16.08 10.39 13.01
C GLY A 173 15.84 9.52 11.78
N LYS A 174 16.87 8.80 11.39
CA LYS A 174 16.86 7.95 10.20
C LYS A 174 16.43 6.50 10.47
N LYS A 175 16.07 6.14 11.70
CA LYS A 175 15.68 4.77 12.02
C LYS A 175 14.25 4.50 11.55
N GLY A 176 14.11 3.55 10.64
CA GLY A 176 12.87 3.10 10.07
C GLY A 176 12.95 1.60 9.75
N ILE A 177 12.28 1.15 8.71
CA ILE A 177 12.33 -0.23 8.22
C ILE A 177 13.13 -0.32 6.93
N SER A 178 13.53 -1.55 6.59
CA SER A 178 14.19 -1.86 5.32
C SER A 178 13.17 -2.15 4.23
N LEU A 179 13.49 -1.80 2.99
CA LEU A 179 12.83 -2.30 1.80
C LEU A 179 13.78 -3.23 1.04
N TYR A 180 13.27 -4.39 0.68
CA TYR A 180 14.02 -5.42 -0.03
C TYR A 180 13.56 -5.49 -1.49
N VAL A 181 14.46 -5.90 -2.38
CA VAL A 181 14.18 -6.22 -3.78
C VAL A 181 14.59 -7.66 -4.05
N ASP A 182 13.85 -8.31 -4.93
CA ASP A 182 14.24 -9.60 -5.46
C ASP A 182 15.34 -9.39 -6.50
N LYS A 183 16.47 -10.06 -6.29
CA LYS A 183 17.59 -10.17 -7.22
C LYS A 183 17.92 -11.65 -7.38
N ASP A 184 17.55 -12.19 -8.52
CA ASP A 184 17.83 -13.58 -8.89
C ASP A 184 17.28 -14.61 -7.87
N GLY A 185 16.07 -14.37 -7.35
CA GLY A 185 15.42 -15.24 -6.37
C GLY A 185 15.87 -15.04 -4.92
N GLU A 186 16.71 -14.02 -4.67
CA GLU A 186 17.10 -13.63 -3.31
C GLU A 186 16.66 -12.22 -2.96
N LEU A 187 16.13 -12.06 -1.75
CA LEU A 187 15.82 -10.73 -1.24
C LEU A 187 17.08 -10.03 -0.74
N LYS A 188 17.41 -8.90 -1.37
CA LYS A 188 18.52 -8.02 -0.97
C LYS A 188 17.97 -6.69 -0.48
N SER A 189 18.52 -6.16 0.61
CA SER A 189 18.13 -4.83 1.10
C SER A 189 18.49 -3.77 0.05
N SER A 190 17.48 -3.05 -0.41
CA SER A 190 17.62 -1.92 -1.34
C SER A 190 17.70 -0.58 -0.60
N ILE A 191 16.89 -0.43 0.45
CA ILE A 191 16.89 0.72 1.37
C ILE A 191 16.97 0.15 2.77
N ARG A 192 18.06 0.39 3.48
CA ARG A 192 18.30 -0.19 4.80
C ARG A 192 17.75 0.71 5.89
N GLU A 193 16.92 0.16 6.79
CA GLU A 193 16.50 0.72 8.08
C GLU A 193 16.18 2.22 8.10
N ASN A 194 15.76 2.78 6.96
CA ASN A 194 15.62 4.23 6.80
C ASN A 194 14.25 4.65 6.27
N VAL A 195 13.31 3.71 6.10
CA VAL A 195 11.98 4.04 5.59
C VAL A 195 11.02 4.23 6.76
N HIS A 196 10.61 5.47 6.97
CA HIS A 196 9.60 5.89 7.93
C HIS A 196 8.78 7.06 7.35
N SER A 197 7.69 7.44 8.01
CA SER A 197 6.82 8.53 7.55
C SER A 197 6.42 8.37 6.07
N HIS A 198 6.06 7.14 5.68
CA HIS A 198 5.85 6.79 4.29
C HIS A 198 4.60 5.92 4.09
N TYR A 199 3.93 6.08 2.95
CA TYR A 199 2.84 5.24 2.51
C TYR A 199 3.29 4.37 1.34
N VAL A 200 2.94 3.09 1.41
CA VAL A 200 3.16 2.10 0.35
C VAL A 200 1.87 1.35 0.05
N THR A 201 1.69 0.84 -1.15
CA THR A 201 0.54 0.00 -1.47
C THR A 201 0.92 -1.47 -1.43
N VAL A 202 0.28 -2.24 -0.54
CA VAL A 202 0.44 -3.69 -0.46
C VAL A 202 -0.34 -4.34 -1.60
N THR A 203 0.33 -5.17 -2.36
CA THR A 203 -0.17 -5.88 -3.54
C THR A 203 -0.10 -7.40 -3.41
N GLY A 204 0.52 -7.88 -2.34
CA GLY A 204 0.62 -9.29 -2.03
C GLY A 204 1.21 -9.55 -0.64
N VAL A 205 1.11 -10.80 -0.21
CA VAL A 205 1.79 -11.35 0.97
C VAL A 205 2.39 -12.68 0.56
N CYS A 206 3.66 -12.88 0.81
CA CYS A 206 4.35 -14.14 0.51
C CYS A 206 5.24 -14.61 1.66
N THR A 207 5.58 -15.89 1.62
CA THR A 207 6.47 -16.51 2.59
C THR A 207 7.77 -16.90 1.90
N ILE A 208 8.90 -16.35 2.35
CA ILE A 208 10.23 -16.63 1.82
C ILE A 208 11.11 -17.13 2.96
N LYS A 209 11.65 -18.32 2.85
CA LYS A 209 12.51 -18.98 3.87
C LYS A 209 11.85 -18.94 5.28
N GLY A 210 10.53 -19.20 5.35
CA GLY A 210 9.76 -19.23 6.61
C GLY A 210 9.43 -17.86 7.22
N ARG A 211 9.71 -16.76 6.51
CA ARG A 211 9.37 -15.40 6.94
C ARG A 211 8.29 -14.80 6.03
N GLU A 212 7.40 -14.02 6.62
CA GLU A 212 6.33 -13.35 5.92
C GLU A 212 6.76 -11.97 5.43
N TYR A 213 6.51 -11.72 4.15
CA TYR A 213 6.80 -10.46 3.49
C TYR A 213 5.54 -9.86 2.89
N LEU A 214 5.39 -8.55 3.05
CA LEU A 214 4.43 -7.78 2.29
C LEU A 214 5.08 -7.37 0.96
N VAL A 215 4.44 -7.72 -0.16
CA VAL A 215 4.83 -7.24 -1.48
C VAL A 215 4.20 -5.88 -1.68
N VAL A 216 5.00 -4.87 -1.97
CA VAL A 216 4.52 -3.48 -2.00
C VAL A 216 4.96 -2.72 -3.24
N SER A 217 4.12 -1.76 -3.64
CA SER A 217 4.47 -0.72 -4.61
C SER A 217 4.91 0.53 -3.89
N SER A 218 6.07 1.05 -4.24
CA SER A 218 6.61 2.32 -3.77
C SER A 218 7.64 2.88 -4.75
N TRP A 219 7.68 4.20 -4.93
CA TRP A 219 8.63 4.90 -5.81
C TRP A 219 8.80 4.28 -7.20
N GLY A 220 7.70 3.75 -7.76
CA GLY A 220 7.67 3.14 -9.09
C GLY A 220 8.31 1.76 -9.18
N LYS A 221 8.55 1.08 -8.05
CA LYS A 221 9.19 -0.23 -7.98
C LYS A 221 8.42 -1.18 -7.07
N LYS A 222 8.60 -2.48 -7.33
CA LYS A 222 8.17 -3.55 -6.43
C LYS A 222 9.21 -3.73 -5.35
N TYR A 223 8.76 -3.72 -4.09
CA TYR A 223 9.59 -4.02 -2.92
C TYR A 223 8.92 -5.07 -2.05
N TYR A 224 9.72 -5.58 -1.12
CA TYR A 224 9.29 -6.49 -0.07
C TYR A 224 9.58 -5.86 1.29
N ILE A 225 8.65 -5.97 2.21
CA ILE A 225 8.78 -5.54 3.60
C ILE A 225 8.73 -6.81 4.46
N ASP A 226 9.78 -7.09 5.25
CA ASP A 226 9.70 -8.12 6.28
C ASP A 226 8.63 -7.70 7.30
N TYR A 227 7.56 -8.50 7.39
CA TYR A 227 6.42 -8.16 8.22
C TYR A 227 6.79 -8.08 9.70
N LYS A 228 7.67 -8.96 10.17
CA LYS A 228 8.17 -8.96 11.55
C LYS A 228 9.01 -7.70 11.84
N GLU A 229 9.87 -7.28 10.91
CA GLU A 229 10.64 -6.03 11.03
C GLU A 229 9.69 -4.82 11.13
N TYR A 230 8.68 -4.73 10.25
CA TYR A 230 7.67 -3.67 10.31
C TYR A 230 6.94 -3.64 11.65
N ARG A 231 6.49 -4.79 12.17
CA ARG A 231 5.77 -4.84 13.44
C ARG A 231 6.65 -4.50 14.64
N ASN A 232 7.89 -4.97 14.64
CA ASN A 232 8.88 -4.60 15.65
C ASN A 232 9.14 -3.08 15.63
N TYR A 233 9.26 -2.48 14.45
CA TYR A 233 9.38 -1.04 14.31
C TYR A 233 8.17 -0.31 14.92
N VAL A 234 6.95 -0.68 14.51
CA VAL A 234 5.70 -0.04 15.00
C VAL A 234 5.56 -0.19 16.52
N ASN A 235 5.92 -1.34 17.06
CA ASN A 235 5.73 -1.62 18.49
C ASN A 235 6.75 -0.92 19.38
N ASN A 236 8.00 -0.76 18.93
CA ASN A 236 9.12 -0.32 19.76
C ASN A 236 9.64 1.08 19.42
N VAL A 237 9.48 1.53 18.18
CA VAL A 237 10.14 2.75 17.67
C VAL A 237 9.14 3.69 16.99
N GLY A 238 8.24 3.14 16.19
CA GLY A 238 7.26 3.90 15.42
C GLY A 238 6.08 4.38 16.26
N ASP A 239 5.24 5.19 15.64
CA ASP A 239 4.00 5.64 16.26
C ASP A 239 2.83 4.74 15.83
N LYS A 240 2.20 4.07 16.81
CA LYS A 240 1.06 3.16 16.61
C LYS A 240 -0.20 3.85 16.08
N PHE A 241 -0.38 5.13 16.36
CA PHE A 241 -1.55 5.89 15.93
C PHE A 241 -1.48 6.29 14.46
N THR A 242 -0.27 6.48 13.94
CA THR A 242 -0.04 6.84 12.54
C THR A 242 0.36 5.65 11.68
N SER A 243 0.71 4.51 12.30
CA SER A 243 0.97 3.25 11.62
C SER A 243 -0.31 2.41 11.53
N GLY A 244 -0.78 2.15 10.32
CA GLY A 244 -2.03 1.43 10.13
C GLY A 244 -2.27 1.13 8.66
N ILE A 245 -3.48 0.70 8.34
CA ILE A 245 -3.89 0.39 6.98
C ILE A 245 -5.12 1.19 6.56
N LEU A 246 -5.10 1.67 5.32
CA LEU A 246 -6.30 2.09 4.61
C LEU A 246 -6.72 0.97 3.66
N TYR A 247 -7.99 0.60 3.73
CA TYR A 247 -8.57 -0.44 2.90
C TYR A 247 -9.96 -0.04 2.40
N ILE A 248 -10.42 -0.74 1.35
CA ILE A 248 -11.69 -0.47 0.69
C ILE A 248 -12.73 -1.53 1.06
N GLN A 249 -13.89 -1.08 1.52
CA GLN A 249 -15.06 -1.87 1.86
C GLN A 249 -16.15 -1.68 0.80
N GLY A 250 -16.91 -2.73 0.51
CA GLY A 250 -17.96 -2.80 -0.52
C GLY A 250 -17.66 -3.91 -1.51
N LEU A 251 -18.58 -4.16 -2.44
CA LEU A 251 -18.41 -5.12 -3.54
C LEU A 251 -17.62 -4.47 -4.67
N LEU A 252 -16.67 -5.19 -5.22
CA LEU A 252 -15.94 -4.82 -6.44
C LEU A 252 -16.69 -5.37 -7.66
#